data_54eddcfb90621cbf02d0466fdeb9fe4f
#
_entry.id   54eddcfb90621cbf02d0466fdeb9fe4f
#
_cell.length_a   1.000
_cell.length_b   1.000
_cell.length_c   1.000
_cell.angle_alpha   90.00
_cell.angle_beta   90.00
_cell.angle_gamma   90.00
#
_symmetry.space_group_name_H-M   'P 1'
#
loop_
_entity.id
_entity.type
_entity.pdbx_description
1 polymer ?
#
loop_
_entity_poly.entity_id
_entity_poly.type
_entity_poly.pdbx_seq_one_letter_code
_entity_poly.pdbx_strand_id
1 'polypeptide(L)'
;KVAKNGNSGIIFWSKDNSQFKESWHTGPEMQVLDNDGHPDGKILKHRAGNLYDLLASKEGVAKPYEQWNKAEIIADHGLLIFRLNNEEVLRTRYDEENWKALIAGSKFKTKKDFGTFTKGHIVLQDHGDNVWYRNIQIKSL
;
A
#
# COMPACT_ATOMS: atom_id res chain seq x y z
N LYS A 1 -5.54 12.85 0.05
CA LYS A 1 -4.41 13.79 0.22
C LYS A 1 -3.78 13.61 1.59
N VAL A 2 -2.53 13.95 1.74
CA VAL A 2 -1.76 13.87 2.98
C VAL A 2 -1.23 15.27 3.33
N ALA A 3 -1.02 15.55 4.61
CA ALA A 3 -0.37 16.78 5.04
C ALA A 3 1.11 16.81 4.68
N LYS A 4 1.75 17.97 4.83
CA LYS A 4 3.20 18.12 4.71
C LYS A 4 3.89 17.17 5.70
N ASN A 5 4.90 16.46 5.24
CA ASN A 5 5.65 15.40 5.96
C ASN A 5 4.77 14.21 6.39
N GLY A 6 3.55 14.08 5.89
CA GLY A 6 2.60 13.10 6.36
C GLY A 6 2.81 11.71 5.78
N ASN A 7 2.40 10.70 6.57
CA ASN A 7 2.44 9.29 6.28
C ASN A 7 1.08 8.65 6.55
N SER A 8 0.67 7.75 5.69
CA SER A 8 -0.52 6.92 5.80
C SER A 8 -0.42 5.75 4.81
N GLY A 9 -1.44 4.90 4.75
CA GLY A 9 -1.49 3.79 3.81
C GLY A 9 -2.90 3.27 3.59
N ILE A 10 -3.08 2.58 2.48
CA ILE A 10 -4.28 1.80 2.17
C ILE A 10 -3.87 0.34 2.28
N ILE A 11 -4.20 -0.28 3.42
CA ILE A 11 -3.88 -1.68 3.69
C ILE A 11 -5.06 -2.53 3.25
N PHE A 12 -4.82 -3.63 2.59
CA PHE A 12 -5.85 -4.53 2.10
C PHE A 12 -5.59 -5.98 2.52
N TRP A 13 -6.66 -6.81 2.54
CA TRP A 13 -6.65 -8.18 3.04
C TRP A 13 -6.19 -8.35 4.49
N SER A 14 -6.24 -7.27 5.26
CA SER A 14 -5.89 -7.31 6.68
C SER A 14 -6.84 -8.21 7.47
N LYS A 15 -6.29 -8.94 8.41
CA LYS A 15 -7.07 -9.73 9.39
C LYS A 15 -7.21 -8.95 10.69
N ASP A 16 -8.45 -8.80 11.11
CA ASP A 16 -8.80 -8.23 12.40
C ASP A 16 -9.24 -9.35 13.34
N ASN A 17 -8.32 -9.79 14.19
CA ASN A 17 -8.61 -10.72 15.27
C ASN A 17 -7.58 -10.53 16.39
N SER A 18 -7.82 -11.15 17.55
CA SER A 18 -6.96 -11.04 18.73
C SER A 18 -5.52 -11.52 18.54
N GLN A 19 -5.24 -12.25 17.46
CA GLN A 19 -3.91 -12.75 17.13
C GLN A 19 -3.03 -11.67 16.48
N PHE A 20 -3.64 -10.70 15.78
CA PHE A 20 -2.93 -9.66 15.03
C PHE A 20 -3.22 -8.29 15.63
N LYS A 21 -2.23 -7.69 16.29
CA LYS A 21 -2.38 -6.38 16.94
C LYS A 21 -2.48 -5.23 15.95
N GLU A 22 -1.85 -5.39 14.78
CA GLU A 22 -1.73 -4.34 13.77
C GLU A 22 -2.18 -4.84 12.41
N SER A 23 -2.84 -4.00 11.65
CA SER A 23 -3.35 -4.32 10.31
C SER A 23 -2.24 -4.75 9.34
N TRP A 24 -1.06 -4.11 9.45
CA TRP A 24 0.12 -4.41 8.64
C TRP A 24 0.85 -5.71 9.01
N HIS A 25 0.40 -6.43 10.06
CA HIS A 25 0.94 -7.76 10.35
C HIS A 25 0.55 -8.80 9.28
N THR A 26 -0.53 -8.56 8.57
CA THR A 26 -1.08 -9.49 7.59
C THR A 26 -1.34 -8.86 6.24
N GLY A 27 -1.77 -7.59 6.22
CA GLY A 27 -2.23 -6.90 5.01
C GLY A 27 -1.10 -6.17 4.28
N PRO A 28 -0.93 -6.43 2.97
CA PRO A 28 -0.12 -5.56 2.11
C PRO A 28 -0.70 -4.15 2.02
N GLU A 29 0.14 -3.19 1.66
CA GLU A 29 -0.18 -1.77 1.72
C GLU A 29 0.19 -1.03 0.43
N MET A 30 -0.74 -0.23 -0.09
CA MET A 30 -0.42 0.83 -1.03
C MET A 30 -0.08 2.09 -0.24
N GLN A 31 1.16 2.54 -0.35
CA GLN A 31 1.69 3.65 0.43
C GLN A 31 1.05 4.99 0.05
N VAL A 32 0.76 5.81 1.07
CA VAL A 32 0.33 7.21 0.98
C VAL A 32 1.32 8.07 1.75
N LEU A 33 2.11 8.89 1.04
CA LEU A 33 3.23 9.60 1.63
C LEU A 33 3.44 10.98 0.99
N ASP A 34 3.90 11.94 1.77
CA ASP A 34 4.61 13.11 1.22
C ASP A 34 6.05 12.68 0.89
N ASN A 35 6.29 12.35 -0.39
CA ASN A 35 7.56 11.79 -0.84
C ASN A 35 8.77 12.69 -0.60
N ASP A 36 8.57 14.00 -0.60
CA ASP A 36 9.65 14.98 -0.50
C ASP A 36 9.91 15.38 0.95
N GLY A 37 8.87 15.39 1.77
CA GLY A 37 8.95 15.89 3.15
C GLY A 37 9.17 14.79 4.20
N HIS A 38 8.63 13.59 3.99
CA HIS A 38 8.74 12.51 4.97
C HIS A 38 10.08 11.75 4.83
N PRO A 39 10.73 11.36 5.95
CA PRO A 39 12.01 10.60 5.90
C PRO A 39 11.95 9.33 5.05
N ASP A 40 10.85 8.60 5.08
CA ASP A 40 10.64 7.38 4.28
C ASP A 40 10.66 7.63 2.77
N GLY A 41 10.40 8.84 2.32
CA GLY A 41 10.49 9.20 0.90
C GLY A 41 11.89 9.08 0.29
N LYS A 42 12.93 8.94 1.15
CA LYS A 42 14.30 8.63 0.73
C LYS A 42 14.51 7.16 0.38
N ILE A 43 13.58 6.29 0.81
CA ILE A 43 13.63 4.85 0.55
C ILE A 43 12.74 4.56 -0.65
N LEU A 44 13.33 4.09 -1.74
CA LEU A 44 12.61 3.92 -3.01
C LEU A 44 11.31 3.11 -2.87
N LYS A 45 11.31 2.04 -2.08
CA LYS A 45 10.15 1.17 -1.87
C LYS A 45 9.11 1.70 -0.87
N HIS A 46 9.31 2.89 -0.30
CA HIS A 46 8.42 3.50 0.69
C HIS A 46 7.66 4.72 0.17
N ARG A 47 7.82 5.07 -1.10
CA ARG A 47 7.17 6.23 -1.72
C ARG A 47 5.69 5.99 -1.99
N ALA A 48 4.92 7.07 -2.12
CA ALA A 48 3.51 7.02 -2.46
C ALA A 48 3.23 6.20 -3.73
N GLY A 49 2.23 5.32 -3.67
CA GLY A 49 1.87 4.42 -4.77
C GLY A 49 2.63 3.10 -4.80
N ASN A 50 3.65 2.92 -3.96
CA ASN A 50 4.38 1.66 -3.87
C ASN A 50 3.56 0.56 -3.17
N LEU A 51 3.86 -0.68 -3.50
CA LEU A 51 3.55 -1.81 -2.64
C LEU A 51 4.62 -1.81 -1.54
N TYR A 52 4.25 -1.23 -0.40
CA TYR A 52 5.17 -0.80 0.66
C TYR A 52 6.19 -1.86 1.04
N ASP A 53 7.46 -1.49 0.98
CA ASP A 53 8.65 -2.30 1.25
C ASP A 53 8.82 -3.56 0.36
N LEU A 54 7.86 -3.89 -0.50
CA LEU A 54 7.93 -5.04 -1.40
C LEU A 54 8.41 -4.62 -2.79
N LEU A 55 7.66 -3.73 -3.46
CA LEU A 55 7.90 -3.37 -4.84
C LEU A 55 7.73 -1.87 -5.06
N ALA A 56 8.73 -1.24 -5.66
CA ALA A 56 8.66 0.16 -6.06
C ALA A 56 7.73 0.33 -7.28
N SER A 57 6.93 1.38 -7.26
CA SER A 57 6.08 1.80 -8.36
C SER A 57 6.81 2.79 -9.30
N LYS A 58 6.17 3.11 -10.42
CA LYS A 58 6.61 4.18 -11.30
C LYS A 58 6.66 5.50 -10.53
N GLU A 59 7.79 6.19 -10.61
CA GLU A 59 7.99 7.49 -9.96
C GLU A 59 7.36 8.65 -10.74
N GLY A 60 7.21 9.80 -10.06
CA GLY A 60 6.77 11.06 -10.69
C GLY A 60 5.27 11.18 -10.92
N VAL A 61 4.46 10.20 -10.51
CA VAL A 61 3.00 10.19 -10.71
C VAL A 61 2.25 10.76 -9.50
N ALA A 62 2.81 10.61 -8.29
CA ALA A 62 2.22 11.16 -7.07
C ALA A 62 2.29 12.70 -7.09
N LYS A 63 1.15 13.35 -6.79
CA LYS A 63 1.10 14.79 -6.57
C LYS A 63 1.61 15.11 -5.16
N PRO A 64 2.19 16.29 -4.93
CA PRO A 64 2.67 16.75 -3.64
C PRO A 64 1.61 16.70 -2.52
N TYR A 65 2.07 16.90 -1.27
CA TYR A 65 1.19 17.05 -0.11
C TYR A 65 0.09 18.09 -0.35
N GLU A 66 -1.00 17.99 0.40
CA GLU A 66 -2.22 18.80 0.28
C GLU A 66 -2.95 18.73 -1.07
N GLN A 67 -2.43 18.03 -2.05
CA GLN A 67 -3.11 17.76 -3.31
C GLN A 67 -3.80 16.41 -3.31
N TRP A 68 -4.97 16.35 -3.96
CA TRP A 68 -5.70 15.10 -4.10
C TRP A 68 -5.05 14.18 -5.13
N ASN A 69 -4.71 12.99 -4.70
CA ASN A 69 -4.33 11.86 -5.55
C ASN A 69 -5.52 10.90 -5.65
N LYS A 70 -5.77 10.35 -6.83
CA LYS A 70 -6.71 9.25 -7.05
C LYS A 70 -5.92 7.95 -6.98
N ALA A 71 -6.21 7.10 -6.00
CA ALA A 71 -5.62 5.77 -5.84
C ALA A 71 -6.62 4.69 -6.25
N GLU A 72 -6.16 3.65 -6.92
CA GLU A 72 -6.96 2.49 -7.28
C GLU A 72 -6.10 1.22 -7.09
N ILE A 73 -6.67 0.25 -6.39
CA ILE A 73 -6.09 -1.08 -6.17
C ILE A 73 -6.99 -2.08 -6.86
N ILE A 74 -6.45 -2.84 -7.81
CA ILE A 74 -7.16 -3.89 -8.54
C ILE A 74 -6.51 -5.22 -8.16
N ALA A 75 -7.32 -6.15 -7.65
CA ALA A 75 -6.89 -7.50 -7.34
C ALA A 75 -7.82 -8.49 -8.03
N ASP A 76 -7.32 -9.16 -9.04
CA ASP A 76 -8.10 -10.03 -9.90
C ASP A 76 -7.30 -11.28 -10.28
N HIS A 77 -7.82 -12.48 -9.94
CA HIS A 77 -7.26 -13.79 -10.33
C HIS A 77 -5.72 -13.87 -10.23
N GLY A 78 -5.16 -13.54 -9.05
CA GLY A 78 -3.72 -13.56 -8.81
C GLY A 78 -2.96 -12.31 -9.25
N LEU A 79 -3.59 -11.43 -10.02
CA LEU A 79 -3.00 -10.18 -10.50
C LEU A 79 -3.29 -9.03 -9.53
N LEU A 80 -2.27 -8.26 -9.19
CA LEU A 80 -2.36 -7.03 -8.41
C LEU A 80 -1.84 -5.86 -9.24
N ILE A 81 -2.69 -4.83 -9.39
CA ILE A 81 -2.36 -3.60 -10.10
C ILE A 81 -2.64 -2.41 -9.21
N PHE A 82 -1.70 -1.48 -9.13
CA PHE A 82 -1.95 -0.16 -8.56
C PHE A 82 -1.99 0.89 -9.66
N ARG A 83 -2.99 1.77 -9.56
CA ARG A 83 -3.07 2.99 -10.36
C ARG A 83 -3.05 4.20 -9.45
N LEU A 84 -2.32 5.21 -9.87
CA LEU A 84 -2.25 6.50 -9.22
C LEU A 84 -2.53 7.59 -10.28
N ASN A 85 -3.49 8.47 -10.02
CA ASN A 85 -3.87 9.56 -10.92
C ASN A 85 -4.22 9.09 -12.35
N ASN A 86 -4.93 7.95 -12.47
CA ASN A 86 -5.33 7.24 -13.68
C ASN A 86 -4.19 6.55 -14.47
N GLU A 87 -2.98 6.57 -13.95
CA GLU A 87 -1.82 5.90 -14.52
C GLU A 87 -1.55 4.59 -13.79
N GLU A 88 -1.27 3.50 -14.51
CA GLU A 88 -0.79 2.26 -13.91
C GLU A 88 0.66 2.47 -13.44
N VAL A 89 0.87 2.34 -12.14
CA VAL A 89 2.17 2.60 -11.53
C VAL A 89 2.87 1.33 -11.04
N LEU A 90 2.10 0.26 -10.83
CA LEU A 90 2.64 -1.01 -10.37
C LEU A 90 1.77 -2.17 -10.87
N ARG A 91 2.44 -3.26 -11.25
CA ARG A 91 1.81 -4.53 -11.61
C ARG A 91 2.65 -5.68 -11.07
N THR A 92 2.02 -6.64 -10.41
CA THR A 92 2.66 -7.87 -9.92
C THR A 92 1.63 -8.99 -9.80
N ARG A 93 2.10 -10.21 -9.50
CA ARG A 93 1.22 -11.33 -9.18
C ARG A 93 1.43 -11.74 -7.73
N TYR A 94 0.32 -12.03 -7.03
CA TYR A 94 0.32 -12.46 -5.63
C TYR A 94 0.08 -13.97 -5.44
N ASP A 95 -0.06 -14.73 -6.52
CA ASP A 95 -0.27 -16.17 -6.55
C ASP A 95 0.96 -16.97 -7.04
N GLU A 96 2.10 -16.31 -7.24
CA GLU A 96 3.32 -16.89 -7.78
C GLU A 96 4.49 -16.86 -6.77
N GLU A 97 5.53 -17.64 -7.07
CA GLU A 97 6.77 -17.68 -6.27
C GLU A 97 7.42 -16.28 -6.13
N ASN A 98 7.24 -15.40 -7.12
CA ASN A 98 7.70 -14.02 -7.04
C ASN A 98 7.14 -13.27 -5.84
N TRP A 99 5.87 -13.52 -5.45
CA TRP A 99 5.27 -12.91 -4.26
C TRP A 99 6.00 -13.28 -2.99
N LYS A 100 6.33 -14.57 -2.84
CA LYS A 100 7.10 -15.05 -1.70
C LYS A 100 8.51 -14.44 -1.68
N ALA A 101 9.15 -14.31 -2.85
CA ALA A 101 10.46 -13.67 -2.97
C ALA A 101 10.42 -12.20 -2.57
N LEU A 102 9.39 -11.45 -2.97
CA LEU A 102 9.19 -10.06 -2.55
C LEU A 102 9.07 -9.94 -1.02
N ILE A 103 8.26 -10.80 -0.39
CA ILE A 103 8.11 -10.81 1.07
C ILE A 103 9.42 -11.18 1.76
N ALA A 104 10.12 -12.21 1.27
CA ALA A 104 11.40 -12.65 1.83
C ALA A 104 12.49 -11.57 1.75
N GLY A 105 12.44 -10.71 0.73
CA GLY A 105 13.34 -9.57 0.54
C GLY A 105 12.95 -8.29 1.28
N SER A 106 11.91 -8.32 2.13
CA SER A 106 11.36 -7.16 2.82
C SER A 106 11.52 -7.21 4.33
N LYS A 107 11.16 -6.12 5.02
CA LYS A 107 11.08 -6.08 6.50
C LYS A 107 10.03 -7.05 7.05
N PHE A 108 9.10 -7.50 6.22
CA PHE A 108 8.04 -8.44 6.61
C PHE A 108 8.47 -9.92 6.60
N LYS A 109 9.70 -10.25 6.21
CA LYS A 109 10.23 -11.63 6.12
C LYS A 109 10.03 -12.48 7.38
N THR A 110 9.94 -11.85 8.55
CA THR A 110 9.71 -12.53 9.83
C THR A 110 8.22 -12.60 10.22
N LYS A 111 7.33 -11.97 9.45
CA LYS A 111 5.89 -11.98 9.69
C LYS A 111 5.26 -13.14 8.92
N LYS A 112 5.04 -14.26 9.61
CA LYS A 112 4.58 -15.53 9.01
C LYS A 112 3.30 -15.40 8.18
N ASP A 113 2.38 -14.55 8.61
CA ASP A 113 1.05 -14.41 8.01
C ASP A 113 0.94 -13.19 7.08
N PHE A 114 2.02 -12.42 6.90
CA PHE A 114 2.01 -11.27 6.01
C PHE A 114 1.84 -11.68 4.55
N GLY A 115 0.86 -11.06 3.88
CA GLY A 115 0.60 -11.27 2.45
C GLY A 115 0.12 -12.69 2.08
N THR A 116 -0.32 -13.50 3.05
CA THR A 116 -0.81 -14.86 2.82
C THR A 116 -2.32 -14.93 2.59
N PHE A 117 -3.03 -13.87 2.93
CA PHE A 117 -4.48 -13.78 2.78
C PHE A 117 -4.86 -13.02 1.50
N THR A 118 -5.92 -13.47 0.84
CA THR A 118 -6.51 -12.83 -0.34
C THR A 118 -7.93 -12.29 -0.07
N LYS A 119 -8.34 -12.31 1.20
CA LYS A 119 -9.61 -11.78 1.71
C LYS A 119 -9.37 -11.17 3.08
N GLY A 120 -10.03 -10.06 3.37
CA GLY A 120 -9.89 -9.37 4.66
C GLY A 120 -10.43 -7.95 4.59
N HIS A 121 -10.07 -7.16 5.58
CA HIS A 121 -10.47 -5.77 5.69
C HIS A 121 -9.61 -4.86 4.81
N ILE A 122 -10.20 -3.75 4.39
CA ILE A 122 -9.47 -2.58 3.88
C ILE A 122 -9.34 -1.61 5.05
N VAL A 123 -8.12 -1.17 5.32
CA VAL A 123 -7.79 -0.28 6.42
C VAL A 123 -7.15 0.98 5.88
N LEU A 124 -7.64 2.13 6.30
CA LEU A 124 -7.01 3.43 6.07
C LEU A 124 -6.16 3.72 7.30
N GLN A 125 -4.84 3.74 7.13
CA GLN A 125 -3.91 3.83 8.24
C GLN A 125 -3.92 5.23 8.86
N ASP A 126 -4.06 5.30 10.18
CA ASP A 126 -3.64 6.43 10.98
C ASP A 126 -2.19 6.21 11.42
N HIS A 127 -1.29 7.10 11.02
CA HIS A 127 0.14 7.07 11.38
C HIS A 127 0.53 8.26 12.26
N GLY A 128 -0.48 8.98 12.78
CA GLY A 128 -0.29 10.18 13.60
C GLY A 128 -0.27 11.48 12.81
N ASP A 129 -0.32 11.40 11.49
CA ASP A 129 -0.32 12.56 10.59
C ASP A 129 -1.70 12.81 10.00
N ASN A 130 -1.99 14.08 9.67
CA ASN A 130 -3.25 14.42 9.02
C ASN A 130 -3.31 13.83 7.61
N VAL A 131 -4.33 13.03 7.36
CA VAL A 131 -4.67 12.45 6.06
C VAL A 131 -6.16 12.59 5.79
N TRP A 132 -6.52 12.77 4.53
CA TRP A 132 -7.92 12.89 4.12
C TRP A 132 -8.22 11.91 2.99
N TYR A 133 -9.27 11.13 3.17
CA TYR A 133 -9.82 10.22 2.17
C TYR A 133 -11.22 10.68 1.77
N ARG A 134 -11.59 10.50 0.52
CA ARG A 134 -12.94 10.79 0.00
C ARG A 134 -13.27 9.90 -1.18
N ASN A 135 -14.56 9.79 -1.50
CA ASN A 135 -15.06 9.04 -2.66
C ASN A 135 -14.57 7.57 -2.66
N ILE A 136 -14.57 6.95 -1.47
CA ILE A 136 -14.14 5.56 -1.32
C ILE A 136 -15.19 4.66 -1.95
N GLN A 137 -14.77 3.80 -2.88
CA GLN A 137 -15.62 2.87 -3.61
C GLN A 137 -14.97 1.50 -3.64
N ILE A 138 -15.79 0.46 -3.53
CA ILE A 138 -15.39 -0.92 -3.70
C ILE A 138 -16.28 -1.52 -4.78
N LYS A 139 -15.68 -2.21 -5.74
CA LYS A 139 -16.37 -2.91 -6.82
C LYS A 139 -15.89 -4.35 -6.88
N SER A 140 -16.82 -5.30 -6.94
CA SER A 140 -16.52 -6.68 -7.31
C SER A 140 -16.26 -6.76 -8.82
N LEU A 141 -15.23 -7.49 -9.20
CA LEU A 141 -14.85 -7.79 -10.58
C LEU A 141 -15.45 -9.12 -11.02
#